data_19c7feabeee8df053146552699c73287
#
_entry.id   19c7feabeee8df053146552699c73287
#
_cell.length_a   1.000
_cell.length_b   1.000
_cell.length_c   1.000
_cell.angle_alpha   90.00
_cell.angle_beta   90.00
_cell.angle_gamma   90.00
#
_symmetry.space_group_name_H-M   'P 1'
#
loop_
_entity.id
_entity.type
_entity.pdbx_description
1 polymer ?
#
loop_
_entity_poly.entity_id
_entity_poly.type
_entity_poly.pdbx_seq_one_letter_code
_entity_poly.pdbx_strand_id
1 'polypeptide(L)'
;MKIQTQRFIDRWVGQLLCGGVSAWVRFTGLFGAPARMPQAPKNILVILLSEMGSIVLAGPMFAQLRRQYPGVAIHILQLKKNQEVSKLLSLTEVECMHTLDDSSGGSLIRDILAVSLKMRRLGLDAVVDCELFSRVSALLSFSCGAPVRAGFTPHTQEGLYRGSFINHSIPYNPYQHISKQFLSLVDALQSPDAMPRNRAGIIRAIPAEPELTVPFTEHELAVYRNQVQADFPVAVGRQLVLVYAGGGILPE
;
A
#
# COMPACT_ATOMS: atom_id res chain seq x y z
N MET A 1 14.03 -2.58 14.97
CA MET A 1 13.68 -1.58 16.04
C MET A 1 12.50 -2.10 16.83
N LYS A 2 12.43 -1.89 18.17
CA LYS A 2 11.29 -2.37 18.99
C LYS A 2 10.01 -1.65 18.56
N ILE A 3 8.89 -2.37 18.45
CA ILE A 3 7.57 -1.84 18.02
C ILE A 3 7.12 -0.64 18.88
N GLN A 4 7.38 -0.69 20.19
CA GLN A 4 7.06 0.41 21.10
C GLN A 4 7.81 1.71 20.76
N THR A 5 9.08 1.62 20.36
CA THR A 5 9.88 2.77 19.93
C THR A 5 9.34 3.37 18.63
N GLN A 6 8.93 2.52 17.69
CA GLN A 6 8.30 2.97 16.45
C GLN A 6 7.01 3.73 16.71
N ARG A 7 6.12 3.18 17.56
CA ARG A 7 4.86 3.83 17.95
C ARG A 7 5.08 5.14 18.69
N PHE A 8 6.09 5.21 19.57
CA PHE A 8 6.43 6.43 20.29
C PHE A 8 6.90 7.55 19.33
N ILE A 9 7.80 7.22 18.40
CA ILE A 9 8.30 8.16 17.39
C ILE A 9 7.15 8.63 16.50
N ASP A 10 6.33 7.72 15.98
CA ASP A 10 5.19 8.08 15.13
C ASP A 10 4.20 8.98 15.88
N ARG A 11 3.95 8.70 17.16
CA ARG A 11 3.01 9.48 17.98
C ARG A 11 3.45 10.91 18.21
N TRP A 12 4.68 11.16 18.60
CA TRP A 12 5.16 12.48 19.00
C TRP A 12 5.82 13.24 17.85
N VAL A 13 6.84 12.63 17.24
CA VAL A 13 7.59 13.27 16.15
C VAL A 13 6.72 13.34 14.88
N GLY A 14 6.01 12.26 14.56
CA GLY A 14 5.12 12.21 13.42
C GLY A 14 4.00 13.25 13.50
N GLN A 15 3.42 13.50 14.68
CA GLN A 15 2.37 14.50 14.86
C GLN A 15 2.89 15.93 14.63
N LEU A 16 4.05 16.27 15.17
CA LEU A 16 4.67 17.59 14.98
C LEU A 16 5.03 17.81 13.51
N LEU A 17 5.62 16.81 12.84
CA LEU A 17 5.98 16.90 11.44
C LEU A 17 4.74 17.03 10.55
N CYS A 18 3.71 16.22 10.78
CA CYS A 18 2.45 16.32 10.05
C CYS A 18 1.78 17.68 10.24
N GLY A 19 1.84 18.25 11.46
CA GLY A 19 1.34 19.60 11.76
C GLY A 19 2.10 20.67 10.97
N GLY A 20 3.43 20.64 11.02
CA GLY A 20 4.29 21.59 10.29
C GLY A 20 4.10 21.53 8.77
N VAL A 21 4.11 20.31 8.20
CA VAL A 21 3.85 20.13 6.76
C VAL A 21 2.45 20.59 6.38
N SER A 22 1.44 20.33 7.22
CA SER A 22 0.07 20.80 6.96
C SER A 22 -0.05 22.32 6.98
N ALA A 23 0.62 22.99 7.92
CA ALA A 23 0.67 24.44 7.97
C ALA A 23 1.33 25.01 6.70
N TRP A 24 2.46 24.42 6.29
CA TRP A 24 3.16 24.79 5.07
C TRP A 24 2.29 24.63 3.82
N VAL A 25 1.63 23.47 3.67
CA VAL A 25 0.76 23.19 2.52
C VAL A 25 -0.45 24.12 2.48
N ARG A 26 -1.04 24.44 3.63
CA ARG A 26 -2.14 25.43 3.70
C ARG A 26 -1.68 26.81 3.28
N PHE A 27 -0.53 27.24 3.77
CA PHE A 27 0.04 28.53 3.41
C PHE A 27 0.32 28.62 1.90
N THR A 28 0.98 27.62 1.31
CA THR A 28 1.27 27.57 -0.12
C THR A 28 0.04 27.29 -0.97
N GLY A 29 -0.92 26.51 -0.47
CA GLY A 29 -2.16 26.17 -1.15
C GLY A 29 -3.14 27.33 -1.32
N LEU A 30 -2.98 28.41 -0.56
CA LEU A 30 -3.75 29.66 -0.79
C LEU A 30 -3.51 30.26 -2.17
N PHE A 31 -2.42 29.88 -2.82
CA PHE A 31 -1.98 30.42 -4.12
C PHE A 31 -1.99 29.37 -5.24
N GLY A 32 -2.47 28.14 -4.98
CA GLY A 32 -2.42 27.02 -5.92
C GLY A 32 -3.80 26.48 -6.30
N ALA A 33 -3.94 26.03 -7.54
CA ALA A 33 -5.12 25.29 -7.97
C ALA A 33 -5.16 23.90 -7.29
N PRO A 34 -6.36 23.33 -7.03
CA PRO A 34 -6.47 21.98 -6.50
C PRO A 34 -5.81 20.97 -7.45
N ALA A 35 -5.02 20.09 -6.88
CA ALA A 35 -4.37 19.03 -7.66
C ALA A 35 -5.42 18.09 -8.23
N ARG A 36 -5.33 17.82 -9.52
CA ARG A 36 -6.21 16.88 -10.23
C ARG A 36 -5.38 15.80 -10.89
N MET A 37 -5.96 14.60 -10.93
CA MET A 37 -5.36 13.48 -11.64
C MET A 37 -5.30 13.80 -13.14
N PRO A 38 -4.12 13.64 -13.81
CA PRO A 38 -4.05 13.77 -15.26
C PRO A 38 -4.90 12.70 -15.94
N GLN A 39 -5.38 13.00 -17.17
CA GLN A 39 -6.15 12.03 -17.96
C GLN A 39 -5.34 10.79 -18.32
N ALA A 40 -4.03 10.95 -18.56
CA ALA A 40 -3.11 9.88 -18.86
C ALA A 40 -1.90 9.95 -17.90
N PRO A 41 -2.05 9.44 -16.67
CA PRO A 41 -0.95 9.41 -15.72
C PRO A 41 0.13 8.43 -16.20
N LYS A 42 1.39 8.76 -15.93
CA LYS A 42 2.54 7.92 -16.29
C LYS A 42 3.01 7.07 -15.12
N ASN A 43 3.02 7.63 -13.91
CA ASN A 43 3.61 7.01 -12.74
C ASN A 43 2.70 7.16 -11.52
N ILE A 44 2.28 6.05 -10.94
CA ILE A 44 1.51 5.99 -9.69
C ILE A 44 2.29 5.19 -8.67
N LEU A 45 2.47 5.73 -7.47
CA LEU A 45 3.08 5.02 -6.35
C LEU A 45 2.01 4.51 -5.40
N VAL A 46 2.07 3.23 -5.05
CA VAL A 46 1.27 2.60 -4.00
C VAL A 46 2.18 2.37 -2.79
N ILE A 47 1.79 2.88 -1.62
CA ILE A 47 2.51 2.69 -0.35
C ILE A 47 1.81 1.60 0.46
N LEU A 48 2.52 0.49 0.71
CA LEU A 48 2.07 -0.68 1.47
C LEU A 48 3.22 -1.15 2.37
N LEU A 49 3.35 -0.53 3.54
CA LEU A 49 4.43 -0.80 4.50
C LEU A 49 4.05 -1.88 5.52
N SER A 50 2.76 -2.15 5.65
CA SER A 50 2.20 -3.06 6.65
C SER A 50 2.56 -4.52 6.40
N GLU A 51 1.67 -5.40 6.79
CA GLU A 51 1.86 -6.85 6.77
C GLU A 51 1.68 -7.43 5.35
N MET A 52 2.29 -8.61 5.12
CA MET A 52 2.18 -9.36 3.87
C MET A 52 0.74 -9.61 3.44
N GLY A 53 -0.17 -9.87 4.40
CA GLY A 53 -1.59 -10.06 4.11
C GLY A 53 -2.25 -8.86 3.44
N SER A 54 -1.89 -7.64 3.82
CA SER A 54 -2.39 -6.41 3.19
C SER A 54 -1.98 -6.31 1.73
N ILE A 55 -0.77 -6.77 1.38
CA ILE A 55 -0.28 -6.80 0.01
C ILE A 55 -1.11 -7.77 -0.84
N VAL A 56 -1.41 -8.96 -0.32
CA VAL A 56 -2.28 -9.93 -1.00
C VAL A 56 -3.67 -9.33 -1.23
N LEU A 57 -4.23 -8.71 -0.19
CA LEU A 57 -5.57 -8.10 -0.24
C LEU A 57 -5.64 -6.85 -1.12
N ALA A 58 -4.50 -6.28 -1.52
CA ALA A 58 -4.43 -5.16 -2.44
C ALA A 58 -4.49 -5.58 -3.93
N GLY A 59 -4.40 -6.86 -4.25
CA GLY A 59 -4.42 -7.36 -5.64
C GLY A 59 -5.54 -6.78 -6.50
N PRO A 60 -6.81 -6.77 -6.06
CA PRO A 60 -7.91 -6.15 -6.82
C PRO A 60 -7.71 -4.66 -7.09
N MET A 61 -7.04 -3.93 -6.19
CA MET A 61 -6.70 -2.52 -6.38
C MET A 61 -5.68 -2.33 -7.52
N PHE A 62 -4.63 -3.16 -7.57
CA PHE A 62 -3.66 -3.12 -8.67
C PHE A 62 -4.31 -3.43 -10.01
N ALA A 63 -5.21 -4.41 -10.07
CA ALA A 63 -5.98 -4.71 -11.26
C ALA A 63 -6.89 -3.54 -11.69
N GLN A 64 -7.53 -2.87 -10.73
CA GLN A 64 -8.33 -1.67 -11.02
C GLN A 64 -7.48 -0.52 -11.54
N LEU A 65 -6.31 -0.25 -10.96
CA LEU A 65 -5.38 0.78 -11.44
C LEU A 65 -4.99 0.55 -12.90
N ARG A 66 -4.65 -0.69 -13.27
CA ARG A 66 -4.30 -1.03 -14.67
C ARG A 66 -5.47 -0.83 -15.63
N ARG A 67 -6.69 -1.21 -15.22
CA ARG A 67 -7.91 -1.01 -16.05
C ARG A 67 -8.25 0.47 -16.22
N GLN A 68 -8.12 1.23 -15.15
CA GLN A 68 -8.52 2.63 -15.11
C GLN A 68 -7.50 3.54 -15.81
N TYR A 69 -6.23 3.16 -15.77
CA TYR A 69 -5.11 3.90 -16.34
C TYR A 69 -4.23 2.98 -17.21
N PRO A 70 -4.67 2.61 -18.43
CA PRO A 70 -3.89 1.76 -19.31
C PRO A 70 -2.50 2.36 -19.61
N GLY A 71 -1.46 1.55 -19.47
CA GLY A 71 -0.07 1.95 -19.72
C GLY A 71 0.62 2.71 -18.58
N VAL A 72 -0.06 2.92 -17.44
CA VAL A 72 0.56 3.54 -16.27
C VAL A 72 1.60 2.60 -15.65
N ALA A 73 2.77 3.14 -15.28
CA ALA A 73 3.73 2.44 -14.45
C ALA A 73 3.27 2.51 -12.98
N ILE A 74 2.95 1.35 -12.40
CA ILE A 74 2.54 1.24 -11.01
C ILE A 74 3.75 0.86 -10.19
N HIS A 75 4.21 1.77 -9.34
CA HIS A 75 5.29 1.55 -8.39
C HIS A 75 4.72 1.10 -7.05
N ILE A 76 5.39 0.18 -6.37
CA ILE A 76 5.08 -0.21 -5.00
C ILE A 76 6.22 0.18 -4.06
N LEU A 77 5.90 0.79 -2.93
CA LEU A 77 6.82 1.03 -1.81
C LEU A 77 6.39 0.19 -0.62
N GLN A 78 7.28 -0.69 -0.19
CA GLN A 78 7.00 -1.70 0.83
C GLN A 78 8.21 -1.93 1.74
N LEU A 79 8.04 -2.66 2.84
CA LEU A 79 9.18 -3.13 3.62
C LEU A 79 9.91 -4.25 2.89
N LYS A 80 11.23 -4.29 3.02
CA LYS A 80 12.09 -5.29 2.38
C LYS A 80 11.64 -6.71 2.65
N LYS A 81 11.18 -7.01 3.86
CA LYS A 81 10.68 -8.34 4.26
C LYS A 81 9.44 -8.81 3.48
N ASN A 82 8.71 -7.89 2.87
CA ASN A 82 7.47 -8.16 2.15
C ASN A 82 7.67 -8.31 0.63
N GLN A 83 8.89 -8.06 0.13
CA GLN A 83 9.18 -8.00 -1.30
C GLN A 83 8.86 -9.29 -2.05
N GLU A 84 9.12 -10.43 -1.42
CA GLU A 84 8.91 -11.74 -2.05
C GLU A 84 7.42 -12.00 -2.36
N VAL A 85 6.52 -11.53 -1.50
CA VAL A 85 5.07 -11.66 -1.75
C VAL A 85 4.65 -10.85 -2.98
N SER A 86 5.15 -9.63 -3.13
CA SER A 86 4.84 -8.79 -4.29
C SER A 86 5.38 -9.36 -5.59
N LYS A 87 6.55 -9.99 -5.56
CA LYS A 87 7.12 -10.72 -6.70
C LYS A 87 6.28 -11.94 -7.03
N LEU A 88 5.95 -12.76 -6.01
CA LEU A 88 5.18 -13.98 -6.16
C LEU A 88 3.80 -13.71 -6.80
N LEU A 89 3.17 -12.61 -6.43
CA LEU A 89 1.87 -12.19 -6.96
C LEU A 89 1.96 -11.37 -8.27
N SER A 90 3.17 -11.10 -8.76
CA SER A 90 3.40 -10.28 -9.96
C SER A 90 2.60 -8.97 -9.94
N LEU A 91 2.55 -8.29 -8.77
CA LEU A 91 1.74 -7.09 -8.58
C LEU A 91 2.20 -5.94 -9.48
N THR A 92 3.50 -5.86 -9.76
CA THR A 92 4.10 -4.88 -10.67
C THR A 92 5.44 -5.40 -11.18
N GLU A 93 6.01 -4.70 -12.16
CA GLU A 93 7.36 -5.02 -12.66
C GLU A 93 8.41 -4.86 -11.56
N VAL A 94 9.45 -5.67 -11.58
CA VAL A 94 10.50 -5.71 -10.54
C VAL A 94 11.18 -4.34 -10.37
N GLU A 95 11.39 -3.62 -11.46
CA GLU A 95 11.99 -2.28 -11.50
C GLU A 95 11.13 -1.22 -10.80
N CYS A 96 9.83 -1.49 -10.72
CA CYS A 96 8.84 -0.64 -10.05
C CYS A 96 8.66 -1.01 -8.56
N MET A 97 9.39 -2.02 -8.04
CA MET A 97 9.37 -2.39 -6.63
C MET A 97 10.43 -1.62 -5.86
N HIS A 98 10.02 -0.90 -4.84
CA HIS A 98 10.89 -0.14 -3.96
C HIS A 98 10.73 -0.63 -2.53
N THR A 99 11.83 -0.72 -1.80
CA THR A 99 11.83 -1.29 -0.44
C THR A 99 12.46 -0.35 0.56
N LEU A 100 11.97 -0.41 1.79
CA LEU A 100 12.56 0.22 2.97
C LEU A 100 13.08 -0.87 3.90
N ASP A 101 14.29 -0.68 4.41
CA ASP A 101 14.88 -1.57 5.40
C ASP A 101 14.58 -1.06 6.81
N ASP A 102 13.74 -1.81 7.55
CA ASP A 102 13.33 -1.51 8.92
C ASP A 102 14.22 -2.19 9.99
N SER A 103 15.36 -2.78 9.60
CA SER A 103 16.29 -3.44 10.51
C SER A 103 16.88 -2.48 11.56
N SER A 104 17.13 -1.23 11.18
CA SER A 104 17.57 -0.16 12.08
C SER A 104 16.90 1.17 11.75
N GLY A 105 16.87 2.10 12.74
CA GLY A 105 16.35 3.45 12.50
C GLY A 105 17.18 4.22 11.46
N GLY A 106 18.48 4.02 11.44
CA GLY A 106 19.39 4.68 10.48
C GLY A 106 19.18 4.18 9.04
N SER A 107 19.05 2.86 8.84
CA SER A 107 18.74 2.30 7.53
C SER A 107 17.39 2.81 7.01
N LEU A 108 16.38 2.81 7.86
CA LEU A 108 15.05 3.28 7.51
C LEU A 108 15.05 4.75 7.07
N ILE A 109 15.70 5.65 7.83
CA ILE A 109 15.79 7.08 7.48
C ILE A 109 16.53 7.26 6.15
N ARG A 110 17.68 6.59 5.98
CA ARG A 110 18.45 6.65 4.73
C ARG A 110 17.60 6.23 3.54
N ASP A 111 16.90 5.12 3.67
CA ASP A 111 16.08 4.57 2.58
C ASP A 111 14.85 5.44 2.28
N ILE A 112 14.23 6.04 3.31
CA ILE A 112 13.18 7.05 3.16
C ILE A 112 13.67 8.23 2.31
N LEU A 113 14.83 8.77 2.63
CA LEU A 113 15.41 9.90 1.88
C LEU A 113 15.74 9.50 0.44
N ALA A 114 16.40 8.36 0.26
CA ALA A 114 16.79 7.86 -1.06
C ALA A 114 15.57 7.60 -1.95
N VAL A 115 14.54 6.92 -1.42
CA VAL A 115 13.31 6.64 -2.15
C VAL A 115 12.55 7.93 -2.47
N SER A 116 12.43 8.86 -1.51
CA SER A 116 11.77 10.14 -1.75
C SER A 116 12.42 10.93 -2.89
N LEU A 117 13.75 10.99 -2.92
CA LEU A 117 14.50 11.64 -3.99
C LEU A 117 14.32 10.91 -5.34
N LYS A 118 14.34 9.56 -5.33
CA LYS A 118 14.10 8.76 -6.52
C LYS A 118 12.70 9.03 -7.08
N MET A 119 11.68 9.02 -6.24
CA MET A 119 10.28 9.25 -6.64
C MET A 119 10.06 10.67 -7.17
N ARG A 120 10.69 11.69 -6.56
CA ARG A 120 10.65 13.07 -7.09
C ARG A 120 11.24 13.17 -8.49
N ARG A 121 12.37 12.50 -8.74
CA ARG A 121 13.04 12.50 -10.07
C ARG A 121 12.22 11.75 -11.11
N LEU A 122 11.49 10.72 -10.69
CA LEU A 122 10.60 9.95 -11.54
C LEU A 122 9.38 10.75 -12.02
N GLY A 123 8.97 11.77 -11.24
CA GLY A 123 7.81 12.59 -11.57
C GLY A 123 6.50 11.82 -11.42
N LEU A 124 6.14 11.50 -10.17
CA LEU A 124 4.88 10.83 -9.86
C LEU A 124 3.67 11.72 -10.13
N ASP A 125 2.65 11.17 -10.76
CA ASP A 125 1.34 11.80 -10.95
C ASP A 125 0.47 11.66 -9.70
N ALA A 126 0.54 10.49 -9.04
CA ALA A 126 -0.23 10.23 -7.82
C ALA A 126 0.50 9.29 -6.86
N VAL A 127 0.12 9.39 -5.59
CA VAL A 127 0.43 8.42 -4.54
C VAL A 127 -0.88 7.89 -3.95
N VAL A 128 -0.96 6.57 -3.77
CA VAL A 128 -2.01 5.87 -3.03
C VAL A 128 -1.40 5.33 -1.74
N ASP A 129 -1.70 5.98 -0.62
CA ASP A 129 -1.23 5.57 0.71
C ASP A 129 -2.26 4.64 1.35
N CYS A 130 -1.97 3.34 1.35
CA CYS A 130 -2.83 2.30 1.86
C CYS A 130 -2.72 2.10 3.38
N GLU A 131 -1.80 2.79 4.04
CA GLU A 131 -1.61 2.68 5.48
C GLU A 131 -2.73 3.37 6.26
N LEU A 132 -3.23 2.69 7.29
CA LEU A 132 -4.37 3.19 8.07
C LEU A 132 -3.93 4.16 9.17
N PHE A 133 -2.85 3.83 9.88
CA PHE A 133 -2.50 4.50 11.12
C PHE A 133 -1.07 5.07 11.15
N SER A 134 -0.35 5.04 10.04
CA SER A 134 1.05 5.50 9.97
C SER A 134 1.15 6.96 9.53
N ARG A 135 1.78 7.78 10.34
CA ARG A 135 2.18 9.15 9.93
C ARG A 135 3.41 9.14 9.05
N VAL A 136 4.26 8.13 9.22
CA VAL A 136 5.45 7.94 8.39
C VAL A 136 5.06 7.75 6.93
N SER A 137 4.05 6.93 6.63
CA SER A 137 3.58 6.75 5.25
C SER A 137 2.96 8.02 4.68
N ALA A 138 2.20 8.76 5.50
CA ALA A 138 1.66 10.05 5.08
C ALA A 138 2.76 11.06 4.73
N LEU A 139 3.82 11.17 5.57
CA LEU A 139 4.98 12.02 5.30
C LEU A 139 5.75 11.54 4.05
N LEU A 140 5.88 10.22 3.85
CA LEU A 140 6.45 9.64 2.65
C LEU A 140 5.64 10.04 1.41
N SER A 141 4.32 9.92 1.45
CA SER A 141 3.46 10.32 0.33
C SER A 141 3.67 11.78 -0.08
N PHE A 142 3.86 12.66 0.91
CA PHE A 142 4.17 14.06 0.66
C PHE A 142 5.60 14.25 0.12
N SER A 143 6.59 13.57 0.74
CA SER A 143 8.00 13.70 0.37
C SER A 143 8.31 13.21 -1.05
N CYS A 144 7.51 12.30 -1.58
CA CYS A 144 7.63 11.81 -2.96
C CYS A 144 7.26 12.86 -4.02
N GLY A 145 6.60 13.95 -3.64
CA GLY A 145 6.37 15.11 -4.51
C GLY A 145 5.19 14.97 -5.48
N ALA A 146 4.39 13.91 -5.40
CA ALA A 146 3.21 13.75 -6.24
C ALA A 146 2.15 14.85 -5.96
N PRO A 147 1.51 15.42 -6.99
CA PRO A 147 0.45 16.40 -6.81
C PRO A 147 -0.80 15.79 -6.18
N VAL A 148 -1.16 14.56 -6.59
CA VAL A 148 -2.34 13.84 -6.07
C VAL A 148 -1.91 12.82 -5.03
N ARG A 149 -2.52 12.87 -3.85
CA ARG A 149 -2.22 11.97 -2.73
C ARG A 149 -3.50 11.45 -2.12
N ALA A 150 -3.86 10.21 -2.46
CA ALA A 150 -4.99 9.50 -1.89
C ALA A 150 -4.57 8.74 -0.63
N GLY A 151 -5.40 8.77 0.39
CA GLY A 151 -5.13 8.07 1.64
C GLY A 151 -6.31 8.15 2.60
N PHE A 152 -6.27 7.35 3.66
CA PHE A 152 -7.32 7.35 4.67
C PHE A 152 -7.25 8.61 5.55
N THR A 153 -8.42 9.19 5.84
CA THR A 153 -8.53 10.24 6.85
C THR A 153 -8.24 9.66 8.23
N PRO A 154 -7.82 10.50 9.19
CA PRO A 154 -7.67 10.04 10.55
C PRO A 154 -8.99 9.44 11.05
N HIS A 155 -8.86 8.26 11.66
CA HIS A 155 -10.00 7.60 12.27
C HIS A 155 -10.41 8.36 13.54
N THR A 156 -11.68 8.66 13.69
CA THR A 156 -12.19 9.46 14.82
C THR A 156 -11.95 8.82 16.19
N GLN A 157 -11.86 7.50 16.27
CA GLN A 157 -11.66 6.78 17.53
C GLN A 157 -10.25 6.88 18.10
N GLU A 158 -9.23 7.03 17.25
CA GLU A 158 -7.82 7.07 17.70
C GLU A 158 -7.18 8.45 17.58
N GLY A 159 -7.89 9.45 17.06
CA GLY A 159 -7.40 10.83 16.95
C GLY A 159 -6.11 10.96 16.13
N LEU A 160 -5.83 10.03 15.25
CA LEU A 160 -4.60 9.99 14.46
C LEU A 160 -4.67 11.00 13.32
N TYR A 161 -4.19 12.21 13.62
CA TYR A 161 -4.00 13.22 12.59
C TYR A 161 -2.82 12.83 11.69
N ARG A 162 -3.10 12.57 10.41
CA ARG A 162 -2.11 12.20 9.38
C ARG A 162 -1.70 13.37 8.48
N GLY A 163 -2.19 14.56 8.75
CA GLY A 163 -1.91 15.77 7.98
C GLY A 163 -2.96 16.09 6.92
N SER A 164 -3.11 17.40 6.64
CA SER A 164 -4.04 17.88 5.60
C SER A 164 -3.44 17.86 4.18
N PHE A 165 -2.24 17.34 4.03
CA PHE A 165 -1.54 17.21 2.75
C PHE A 165 -1.95 15.94 1.97
N ILE A 166 -2.70 15.02 2.57
CA ILE A 166 -3.46 13.99 1.85
C ILE A 166 -4.68 14.69 1.27
N ASN A 167 -4.59 15.06 -0.01
CA ASN A 167 -5.60 15.93 -0.64
C ASN A 167 -6.77 15.18 -1.28
N HIS A 168 -6.67 13.86 -1.43
CA HIS A 168 -7.73 12.95 -1.85
C HIS A 168 -8.02 11.96 -0.71
N SER A 169 -8.50 12.47 0.41
CA SER A 169 -8.70 11.68 1.62
C SER A 169 -10.05 10.99 1.66
N ILE A 170 -10.09 9.76 2.17
CA ILE A 170 -11.31 9.00 2.41
C ILE A 170 -11.39 8.54 3.88
N PRO A 171 -12.59 8.51 4.49
CA PRO A 171 -12.74 7.95 5.81
C PRO A 171 -12.53 6.43 5.78
N TYR A 172 -11.79 5.93 6.76
CA TYR A 172 -11.68 4.49 6.98
C TYR A 172 -13.02 3.94 7.51
N ASN A 173 -13.48 2.82 6.94
CA ASN A 173 -14.69 2.14 7.40
C ASN A 173 -14.33 0.77 8.02
N PRO A 174 -14.33 0.63 9.35
CA PRO A 174 -13.96 -0.62 10.03
C PRO A 174 -14.93 -1.78 9.75
N TYR A 175 -16.11 -1.49 9.18
CA TYR A 175 -17.12 -2.51 8.85
C TYR A 175 -17.00 -3.04 7.42
N GLN A 176 -16.05 -2.55 6.63
CA GLN A 176 -15.79 -3.03 5.29
C GLN A 176 -14.49 -3.82 5.21
N HIS A 177 -14.49 -4.84 4.36
CA HIS A 177 -13.28 -5.59 4.06
C HIS A 177 -12.21 -4.66 3.45
N ILE A 178 -10.95 -4.85 3.87
CA ILE A 178 -9.84 -3.94 3.50
C ILE A 178 -9.63 -3.84 1.99
N SER A 179 -9.82 -4.93 1.22
CA SER A 179 -9.71 -4.89 -0.25
C SER A 179 -10.69 -3.89 -0.88
N LYS A 180 -11.91 -3.78 -0.34
CA LYS A 180 -12.90 -2.80 -0.81
C LYS A 180 -12.48 -1.37 -0.51
N GLN A 181 -11.81 -1.17 0.60
CA GLN A 181 -11.30 0.13 0.99
C GLN A 181 -10.13 0.55 0.11
N PHE A 182 -9.25 -0.38 -0.26
CA PHE A 182 -8.18 -0.11 -1.23
C PHE A 182 -8.74 0.27 -2.61
N LEU A 183 -9.82 -0.38 -3.05
CA LEU A 183 -10.53 0.03 -4.28
C LEU A 183 -11.09 1.46 -4.17
N SER A 184 -11.59 1.84 -2.99
CA SER A 184 -12.11 3.21 -2.77
C SER A 184 -11.01 4.27 -2.82
N LEU A 185 -9.76 3.94 -2.46
CA LEU A 185 -8.62 4.84 -2.65
C LEU A 185 -8.32 5.12 -4.12
N VAL A 186 -8.48 4.12 -4.99
CA VAL A 186 -8.33 4.30 -6.44
C VAL A 186 -9.43 5.21 -6.99
N ASP A 187 -10.68 5.03 -6.54
CA ASP A 187 -11.78 5.92 -6.95
C ASP A 187 -11.53 7.36 -6.50
N ALA A 188 -10.96 7.55 -5.32
CA ALA A 188 -10.64 8.87 -4.80
C ALA A 188 -9.63 9.64 -5.67
N LEU A 189 -8.78 8.95 -6.45
CA LEU A 189 -7.86 9.63 -7.37
C LEU A 189 -8.59 10.51 -8.39
N GLN A 190 -9.79 10.12 -8.81
CA GLN A 190 -10.55 10.85 -9.83
C GLN A 190 -11.35 12.03 -9.29
N SER A 191 -11.68 12.03 -8.01
CA SER A 191 -12.61 13.02 -7.46
C SER A 191 -12.19 13.47 -6.06
N PRO A 192 -11.52 14.62 -5.94
CA PRO A 192 -11.12 15.19 -4.65
C PRO A 192 -12.34 15.58 -3.79
N ASP A 193 -13.47 15.88 -4.44
CA ASP A 193 -14.73 16.27 -3.79
C ASP A 193 -15.70 15.09 -3.62
N ALA A 194 -15.38 13.92 -4.17
CA ALA A 194 -16.17 12.73 -3.92
C ALA A 194 -16.01 12.38 -2.46
N MET A 195 -16.98 12.76 -1.66
CA MET A 195 -17.24 12.04 -0.42
C MET A 195 -17.13 10.57 -0.74
N PRO A 196 -16.16 9.85 -0.17
CA PRO A 196 -15.97 8.46 -0.54
C PRO A 196 -17.28 7.76 -0.31
N ARG A 197 -17.73 7.04 -1.32
CA ARG A 197 -18.94 6.22 -1.27
C ARG A 197 -18.79 5.04 -0.31
N ASN A 198 -17.96 5.22 0.68
CA ASN A 198 -17.65 4.31 1.77
C ASN A 198 -18.71 4.40 2.89
N ARG A 199 -19.93 4.87 2.57
CA ARG A 199 -21.03 4.89 3.52
C ARG A 199 -21.45 3.44 3.82
N ALA A 200 -21.71 3.17 5.09
CA ALA A 200 -22.39 1.95 5.50
C ALA A 200 -23.64 1.75 4.60
N GLY A 201 -23.72 0.62 3.91
CA GLY A 201 -24.82 0.30 3.00
C GLY A 201 -24.48 0.27 1.51
N ILE A 202 -23.41 0.86 1.04
CA ILE A 202 -22.97 0.66 -0.34
C ILE A 202 -22.07 -0.58 -0.39
N ILE A 203 -22.67 -1.71 -0.67
CA ILE A 203 -21.93 -2.96 -0.93
C ILE A 203 -21.31 -2.83 -2.32
N ARG A 204 -20.05 -2.43 -2.36
CA ARG A 204 -19.27 -2.57 -3.59
C ARG A 204 -18.94 -4.04 -3.76
N ALA A 205 -19.42 -4.64 -4.84
CA ALA A 205 -18.92 -5.96 -5.24
C ALA A 205 -17.40 -5.81 -5.49
N ILE A 206 -16.60 -6.68 -4.88
CA ILE A 206 -15.24 -6.90 -5.38
C ILE A 206 -15.47 -7.46 -6.77
N PRO A 207 -14.93 -6.83 -7.85
CA PRO A 207 -15.04 -7.43 -9.17
C PRO A 207 -14.61 -8.89 -9.04
N ALA A 208 -15.30 -9.80 -9.73
CA ALA A 208 -14.84 -11.17 -9.86
C ALA A 208 -13.53 -11.13 -10.68
N GLU A 209 -12.46 -10.78 -9.99
CA GLU A 209 -11.13 -10.86 -10.56
C GLU A 209 -10.75 -12.34 -10.65
N PRO A 210 -9.98 -12.73 -11.67
CA PRO A 210 -9.31 -14.00 -11.59
C PRO A 210 -8.63 -14.07 -10.23
N GLU A 211 -8.85 -15.15 -9.51
CA GLU A 211 -8.17 -15.41 -8.24
C GLU A 211 -6.70 -15.00 -8.42
N LEU A 212 -6.14 -14.29 -7.43
CA LEU A 212 -4.72 -14.01 -7.39
C LEU A 212 -3.99 -15.36 -7.44
N THR A 213 -3.78 -15.87 -8.62
CA THR A 213 -3.04 -17.09 -8.84
C THR A 213 -1.57 -16.72 -8.92
N VAL A 214 -0.79 -17.41 -8.14
CA VAL A 214 0.67 -17.36 -8.30
C VAL A 214 0.98 -17.98 -9.66
N PRO A 215 1.63 -17.25 -10.57
CA PRO A 215 1.91 -17.75 -11.92
C PRO A 215 3.06 -18.76 -11.90
N PHE A 216 2.78 -19.98 -11.44
CA PHE A 216 3.74 -21.07 -11.56
C PHE A 216 3.74 -21.63 -12.99
N THR A 217 4.93 -21.86 -13.51
CA THR A 217 5.11 -22.61 -14.75
C THR A 217 4.84 -24.11 -14.49
N GLU A 218 4.44 -24.83 -15.53
CA GLU A 218 4.25 -26.30 -15.43
C GLU A 218 5.51 -27.01 -14.94
N HIS A 219 6.69 -26.50 -15.29
CA HIS A 219 7.95 -27.04 -14.81
C HIS A 219 8.11 -26.86 -13.29
N GLU A 220 7.84 -25.66 -12.75
CA GLU A 220 7.90 -25.39 -11.31
C GLU A 220 6.89 -26.24 -10.56
N LEU A 221 5.68 -26.36 -11.07
CA LEU A 221 4.65 -27.23 -10.48
C LEU A 221 5.09 -28.69 -10.43
N ALA A 222 5.76 -29.18 -11.49
CA ALA A 222 6.31 -30.53 -11.51
C ALA A 222 7.42 -30.73 -10.49
N VAL A 223 8.33 -29.76 -10.36
CA VAL A 223 9.41 -29.77 -9.36
C VAL A 223 8.83 -29.84 -7.93
N TYR A 224 7.88 -28.95 -7.60
CA TYR A 224 7.26 -28.94 -6.27
C TYR A 224 6.45 -30.22 -6.00
N ARG A 225 5.74 -30.73 -7.00
CA ARG A 225 5.00 -31.99 -6.87
C ARG A 225 5.94 -33.16 -6.57
N ASN A 226 7.05 -33.26 -7.29
CA ASN A 226 8.07 -34.30 -7.06
C ASN A 226 8.70 -34.16 -5.66
N GLN A 227 8.99 -32.94 -5.22
CA GLN A 227 9.52 -32.68 -3.89
C GLN A 227 8.54 -33.15 -2.80
N VAL A 228 7.25 -32.75 -2.91
CA VAL A 228 6.22 -33.16 -1.95
C VAL A 228 6.06 -34.68 -1.93
N GLN A 229 6.13 -35.36 -3.08
CA GLN A 229 6.08 -36.83 -3.14
C GLN A 229 7.31 -37.51 -2.53
N ALA A 230 8.49 -36.92 -2.67
CA ALA A 230 9.70 -37.40 -2.07
C ALA A 230 9.71 -37.24 -0.54
N ASP A 231 9.27 -36.05 -0.07
CA ASP A 231 9.23 -35.76 1.37
C ASP A 231 8.10 -36.52 2.09
N PHE A 232 6.97 -36.77 1.38
CA PHE A 232 5.79 -37.44 1.90
C PHE A 232 5.31 -38.59 1.00
N PRO A 233 6.01 -39.73 0.95
CA PRO A 233 5.64 -40.86 0.07
C PRO A 233 4.20 -41.36 0.26
N VAL A 234 3.67 -41.23 1.47
CA VAL A 234 2.29 -41.62 1.80
C VAL A 234 1.22 -40.75 1.13
N ALA A 235 1.62 -39.62 0.59
CA ALA A 235 0.73 -38.68 -0.09
C ALA A 235 0.51 -38.99 -1.57
N VAL A 236 1.30 -39.92 -2.14
CA VAL A 236 1.19 -40.30 -3.55
C VAL A 236 -0.19 -40.87 -3.85
N GLY A 237 -0.87 -40.29 -4.83
CA GLY A 237 -2.22 -40.70 -5.23
C GLY A 237 -3.35 -40.33 -4.26
N ARG A 238 -3.05 -39.52 -3.24
CA ARG A 238 -4.06 -39.03 -2.28
C ARG A 238 -4.36 -37.55 -2.48
N GLN A 239 -5.56 -37.14 -2.08
CA GLN A 239 -5.91 -35.73 -1.99
C GLN A 239 -5.19 -35.12 -0.77
N LEU A 240 -4.45 -34.04 -1.02
CA LEU A 240 -3.71 -33.33 0.02
C LEU A 240 -4.53 -32.18 0.57
N VAL A 241 -4.54 -32.06 1.89
CA VAL A 241 -5.07 -30.90 2.60
C VAL A 241 -3.91 -30.25 3.35
N LEU A 242 -3.54 -29.03 2.95
CA LEU A 242 -2.52 -28.26 3.63
C LEU A 242 -3.16 -27.42 4.73
N VAL A 243 -2.73 -27.62 5.98
CA VAL A 243 -3.18 -26.82 7.13
C VAL A 243 -1.98 -26.05 7.66
N TYR A 244 -2.04 -24.72 7.56
CA TYR A 244 -1.07 -23.82 8.16
C TYR A 244 -1.66 -23.19 9.42
N ALA A 245 -1.21 -23.67 10.58
CA ALA A 245 -1.68 -23.21 11.90
C ALA A 245 -0.82 -22.08 12.49
N GLY A 246 0.28 -21.69 11.83
CA GLY A 246 1.20 -20.65 12.28
C GLY A 246 0.72 -19.27 11.88
N GLY A 247 0.00 -18.58 12.75
CA GLY A 247 -0.17 -17.12 12.63
C GLY A 247 1.08 -16.41 13.16
N GLY A 248 1.53 -15.36 12.47
CA GLY A 248 2.72 -14.58 12.85
C GLY A 248 2.53 -13.72 14.11
N ILE A 249 2.06 -14.33 15.20
CA ILE A 249 2.14 -13.70 16.53
C ILE A 249 3.59 -13.90 16.97
N LEU A 250 4.39 -12.85 16.84
CA LEU A 250 5.70 -12.81 17.44
C LEU A 250 5.52 -12.92 18.96
N PRO A 251 6.25 -13.80 19.66
CA PRO A 251 6.27 -13.76 21.11
C PRO A 251 6.74 -12.38 21.55
N GLU A 252 6.07 -11.80 22.55
CA GLU A 252 6.38 -10.51 23.15
C GLU A 252 7.79 -10.49 23.77
#